data_dbf9b4a583084f5612c9a445ff2745d8
#
_entry.id   dbf9b4a583084f5612c9a445ff2745d8
#
_cell.length_a   1.000
_cell.length_b   1.000
_cell.length_c   1.000
_cell.angle_alpha   90.00
_cell.angle_beta   90.00
_cell.angle_gamma   90.00
#
_symmetry.space_group_name_H-M   'P 1'
#
loop_
_entity.id
_entity.type
_entity.pdbx_description
1 polymer ?
#
loop_
_entity_poly.entity_id
_entity_poly.type
_entity_poly.pdbx_seq_one_letter_code
_entity_poly.pdbx_strand_id
1 'polypeptide(L)'
;MFANLRRDLNAIMERDPAASNRLAAIFLYPSFQVMLAYRLSHILWEVRLRFIARLIMQIARLLTGIEIHPAAKIGPGFFVDHGMGTVVGETAEIGRDVTLYHDVTLGGVMPAVDSDKQREAKRHPTLGDYVIVGAGAQILGPITVHRCARVGGNSVVTKDVPEAATVVGVPARQMSKTKTKADADMSFMAYGVQSG
;
A
#
# COMPACT_ATOMS: atom_id res chain seq x y z
N MET A 1 -14.99 11.99 0.18
CA MET A 1 -15.07 10.72 -0.58
C MET A 1 -14.81 10.92 -2.07
N PHE A 2 -15.68 11.63 -2.83
CA PHE A 2 -15.56 11.74 -4.30
C PHE A 2 -14.22 12.31 -4.80
N ALA A 3 -13.67 13.33 -4.13
CA ALA A 3 -12.36 13.90 -4.50
C ALA A 3 -11.23 12.84 -4.40
N ASN A 4 -11.25 12.01 -3.36
CA ASN A 4 -10.26 10.96 -3.18
C ASN A 4 -10.42 9.86 -4.25
N LEU A 5 -11.65 9.40 -4.54
CA LEU A 5 -11.90 8.43 -5.61
C LEU A 5 -11.46 8.94 -6.98
N ARG A 6 -11.70 10.24 -7.26
CA ARG A 6 -11.21 10.86 -8.49
C ARG A 6 -9.67 10.85 -8.56
N ARG A 7 -8.98 11.10 -7.43
CA ARG A 7 -7.52 11.05 -7.37
C ARG A 7 -7.02 9.61 -7.48
N ASP A 8 -7.70 8.64 -6.87
CA ASP A 8 -7.37 7.21 -6.99
C ASP A 8 -7.49 6.74 -8.46
N LEU A 9 -8.55 7.15 -9.17
CA LEU A 9 -8.71 6.86 -10.61
C LEU A 9 -7.62 7.54 -11.46
N ASN A 10 -7.28 8.78 -11.16
CA ASN A 10 -6.20 9.47 -11.87
C ASN A 10 -4.86 8.79 -11.65
N ALA A 11 -4.59 8.29 -10.43
CA ALA A 11 -3.36 7.57 -10.12
C ALA A 11 -3.18 6.32 -10.99
N ILE A 12 -4.25 5.57 -11.28
CA ILE A 12 -4.23 4.45 -12.23
C ILE A 12 -3.83 4.94 -13.62
N MET A 13 -4.52 5.97 -14.11
CA MET A 13 -4.27 6.51 -15.46
C MET A 13 -2.87 7.11 -15.64
N GLU A 14 -2.28 7.63 -14.56
CA GLU A 14 -0.95 8.26 -14.57
C GLU A 14 0.20 7.24 -14.44
N ARG A 15 -0.04 6.10 -13.77
CA ARG A 15 1.03 5.18 -13.36
C ARG A 15 1.01 3.83 -14.06
N ASP A 16 -0.13 3.43 -14.63
CA ASP A 16 -0.21 2.20 -15.41
C ASP A 16 -0.24 2.51 -16.91
N PRO A 17 0.84 2.21 -17.66
CA PRO A 17 0.88 2.38 -19.11
C PRO A 17 -0.18 1.56 -19.87
N ALA A 18 -0.72 0.48 -19.27
CA ALA A 18 -1.75 -0.34 -19.86
C ALA A 18 -3.16 0.24 -19.70
N ALA A 19 -3.33 1.27 -18.85
CA ALA A 19 -4.62 1.92 -18.64
C ALA A 19 -5.04 2.75 -19.85
N SER A 20 -5.87 2.19 -20.71
CA SER A 20 -6.26 2.80 -22.00
C SER A 20 -7.28 3.93 -21.85
N ASN A 21 -8.21 3.81 -20.91
CA ASN A 21 -9.25 4.82 -20.65
C ASN A 21 -9.89 4.65 -19.26
N ARG A 22 -10.56 5.72 -18.80
CA ARG A 22 -11.17 5.77 -17.46
C ARG A 22 -12.30 4.76 -17.26
N LEU A 23 -13.07 4.43 -18.28
CA LEU A 23 -14.15 3.44 -18.15
C LEU A 23 -13.55 2.05 -17.91
N ALA A 24 -12.51 1.69 -18.66
CA ALA A 24 -11.77 0.46 -18.42
C ALA A 24 -11.17 0.42 -17.00
N ALA A 25 -10.58 1.52 -16.54
CA ALA A 25 -10.04 1.61 -15.20
C ALA A 25 -11.09 1.41 -14.10
N ILE A 26 -12.31 1.91 -14.29
CA ILE A 26 -13.42 1.75 -13.33
C ILE A 26 -13.91 0.29 -13.28
N PHE A 27 -14.10 -0.37 -14.43
CA PHE A 27 -14.75 -1.66 -14.48
C PHE A 27 -13.80 -2.85 -14.47
N LEU A 28 -12.56 -2.69 -14.94
CA LEU A 28 -11.62 -3.81 -15.13
C LEU A 28 -10.45 -3.79 -14.14
N TYR A 29 -10.25 -2.70 -13.38
CA TYR A 29 -9.14 -2.61 -12.43
C TYR A 29 -9.57 -2.94 -11.00
N PRO A 30 -9.08 -4.05 -10.44
CA PRO A 30 -9.33 -4.43 -9.04
C PRO A 30 -8.94 -3.33 -8.05
N SER A 31 -7.89 -2.57 -8.38
CA SER A 31 -7.44 -1.42 -7.60
C SER A 31 -8.56 -0.38 -7.39
N PHE A 32 -9.24 0.03 -8.45
CA PHE A 32 -10.33 1.01 -8.32
C PHE A 32 -11.53 0.43 -7.58
N GLN A 33 -11.88 -0.82 -7.88
CA GLN A 33 -13.02 -1.50 -7.25
C GLN A 33 -12.83 -1.65 -5.73
N VAL A 34 -11.65 -2.08 -5.29
CA VAL A 34 -11.34 -2.20 -3.86
C VAL A 34 -11.29 -0.83 -3.19
N MET A 35 -10.79 0.21 -3.86
CA MET A 35 -10.75 1.57 -3.29
C MET A 35 -12.15 2.18 -3.18
N LEU A 36 -13.03 1.91 -4.12
CA LEU A 36 -14.44 2.31 -4.01
C LEU A 36 -15.11 1.67 -2.79
N ALA A 37 -14.95 0.35 -2.63
CA ALA A 37 -15.46 -0.41 -1.48
C ALA A 37 -14.83 0.10 -0.17
N TYR A 38 -13.52 0.33 -0.15
CA TYR A 38 -12.82 0.83 1.03
C TYR A 38 -13.30 2.23 1.44
N ARG A 39 -13.40 3.19 0.51
CA ARG A 39 -13.84 4.55 0.82
C ARG A 39 -15.25 4.57 1.44
N LEU A 40 -16.15 3.71 0.95
CA LEU A 40 -17.48 3.54 1.53
C LEU A 40 -17.41 2.88 2.91
N SER A 41 -16.67 1.76 3.01
CA SER A 41 -16.48 1.01 4.24
C SER A 41 -15.87 1.83 5.36
N HIS A 42 -14.89 2.67 5.04
CA HIS A 42 -14.22 3.54 6.00
C HIS A 42 -15.21 4.55 6.62
N ILE A 43 -16.09 5.15 5.83
CA ILE A 43 -17.15 6.03 6.35
C ILE A 43 -18.08 5.27 7.31
N LEU A 44 -18.49 4.06 6.92
CA LEU A 44 -19.34 3.22 7.79
C LEU A 44 -18.63 2.83 9.08
N TRP A 45 -17.31 2.59 9.01
CA TRP A 45 -16.49 2.33 10.19
C TRP A 45 -16.47 3.52 11.15
N GLU A 46 -16.29 4.73 10.65
CA GLU A 46 -16.27 5.96 11.45
C GLU A 46 -17.63 6.23 12.16
N VAL A 47 -18.73 5.90 11.51
CA VAL A 47 -20.09 5.99 12.13
C VAL A 47 -20.47 4.74 12.94
N ARG A 48 -19.48 3.91 13.30
CA ARG A 48 -19.64 2.73 14.17
C ARG A 48 -20.43 1.56 13.57
N LEU A 49 -20.78 1.58 12.29
CA LEU A 49 -21.39 0.44 11.57
C LEU A 49 -20.33 -0.61 11.18
N ARG A 50 -19.54 -1.04 12.16
CA ARG A 50 -18.32 -1.84 11.98
C ARG A 50 -18.56 -3.19 11.29
N PHE A 51 -19.67 -3.85 11.62
CA PHE A 51 -20.01 -5.15 11.01
C PHE A 51 -20.23 -5.00 9.50
N ILE A 52 -21.02 -4.01 9.08
CA ILE A 52 -21.33 -3.76 7.67
C ILE A 52 -20.07 -3.32 6.93
N ALA A 53 -19.24 -2.44 7.53
CA ALA A 53 -17.97 -2.04 6.97
C ALA A 53 -17.06 -3.24 6.68
N ARG A 54 -16.93 -4.17 7.62
CA ARG A 54 -16.13 -5.39 7.44
C ARG A 54 -16.73 -6.34 6.40
N LEU A 55 -18.05 -6.47 6.37
CA LEU A 55 -18.73 -7.32 5.39
C LEU A 55 -18.49 -6.82 3.96
N ILE A 56 -18.58 -5.51 3.71
CA ILE A 56 -18.27 -4.91 2.40
C ILE A 56 -16.83 -5.23 2.00
N MET A 57 -15.87 -5.05 2.92
CA MET A 57 -14.47 -5.34 2.61
C MET A 57 -14.18 -6.83 2.41
N GLN A 58 -14.91 -7.71 3.09
CA GLN A 58 -14.81 -9.14 2.85
C GLN A 58 -15.32 -9.53 1.44
N ILE A 59 -16.41 -8.93 0.99
CA ILE A 59 -16.93 -9.12 -0.38
C ILE A 59 -15.92 -8.55 -1.39
N ALA A 60 -15.38 -7.35 -1.15
CA ALA A 60 -14.36 -6.76 -2.01
C ALA A 60 -13.11 -7.65 -2.12
N ARG A 61 -12.66 -8.23 -1.00
CA ARG A 61 -11.53 -9.19 -0.99
C ARG A 61 -11.83 -10.42 -1.87
N LEU A 62 -13.03 -10.98 -1.78
CA LEU A 62 -13.41 -12.15 -2.61
C LEU A 62 -13.40 -11.82 -4.11
N LEU A 63 -13.78 -10.60 -4.47
CA LEU A 63 -13.85 -10.16 -5.87
C LEU A 63 -12.50 -9.69 -6.45
N THR A 64 -11.62 -9.11 -5.60
CA THR A 64 -10.40 -8.44 -6.06
C THR A 64 -9.11 -9.15 -5.64
N GLY A 65 -9.17 -10.04 -4.66
CA GLY A 65 -8.00 -10.65 -4.05
C GLY A 65 -7.20 -9.69 -3.15
N ILE A 66 -7.73 -8.47 -2.86
CA ILE A 66 -7.08 -7.43 -2.07
C ILE A 66 -7.79 -7.30 -0.73
N GLU A 67 -7.04 -7.42 0.37
CA GLU A 67 -7.54 -7.23 1.72
C GLU A 67 -7.16 -5.85 2.26
N ILE A 68 -8.15 -5.03 2.59
CA ILE A 68 -7.93 -3.74 3.28
C ILE A 68 -8.85 -3.70 4.49
N HIS A 69 -8.29 -3.48 5.68
CA HIS A 69 -9.11 -3.30 6.87
C HIS A 69 -9.82 -1.93 6.81
N PRO A 70 -11.13 -1.83 7.08
CA PRO A 70 -11.86 -0.56 6.95
C PRO A 70 -11.40 0.54 7.92
N ALA A 71 -10.70 0.19 9.01
CA ALA A 71 -10.11 1.15 9.94
C ALA A 71 -8.80 1.77 9.46
N ALA A 72 -8.12 1.17 8.49
CA ALA A 72 -6.89 1.73 7.93
C ALA A 72 -7.12 3.16 7.43
N LYS A 73 -6.10 4.02 7.53
CA LYS A 73 -6.18 5.40 7.05
C LYS A 73 -5.41 5.52 5.75
N ILE A 74 -6.11 5.77 4.65
CA ILE A 74 -5.49 5.82 3.32
C ILE A 74 -5.74 7.17 2.69
N GLY A 75 -4.66 7.88 2.35
CA GLY A 75 -4.67 9.14 1.63
C GLY A 75 -5.21 9.03 0.20
N PRO A 76 -5.34 10.15 -0.53
CA PRO A 76 -5.78 10.16 -1.91
C PRO A 76 -4.68 9.69 -2.87
N GLY A 77 -5.08 9.12 -4.02
CA GLY A 77 -4.15 8.67 -5.04
C GLY A 77 -3.44 7.35 -4.73
N PHE A 78 -4.03 6.54 -3.87
CA PHE A 78 -3.53 5.21 -3.58
C PHE A 78 -3.79 4.30 -4.78
N PHE A 79 -2.74 3.65 -5.25
CA PHE A 79 -2.78 2.72 -6.37
C PHE A 79 -2.18 1.37 -5.98
N VAL A 80 -2.91 0.29 -6.25
CA VAL A 80 -2.45 -1.08 -6.05
C VAL A 80 -2.35 -1.75 -7.41
N ASP A 81 -1.15 -1.90 -7.92
CA ASP A 81 -0.93 -2.51 -9.23
C ASP A 81 -1.09 -4.03 -9.16
N HIS A 82 -1.92 -4.61 -10.04
CA HIS A 82 -2.38 -6.00 -10.03
C HIS A 82 -3.14 -6.40 -8.76
N GLY A 83 -2.61 -6.17 -7.60
CA GLY A 83 -3.23 -6.18 -6.29
C GLY A 83 -3.46 -7.53 -5.62
N MET A 84 -3.54 -8.65 -6.33
CA MET A 84 -3.76 -9.97 -5.77
C MET A 84 -2.79 -10.24 -4.61
N GLY A 85 -3.32 -10.77 -3.47
CA GLY A 85 -2.51 -11.09 -2.29
C GLY A 85 -2.12 -9.90 -1.40
N THR A 86 -2.43 -8.65 -1.81
CA THR A 86 -2.13 -7.46 -0.99
C THR A 86 -2.98 -7.43 0.28
N VAL A 87 -2.32 -7.16 1.42
CA VAL A 87 -2.96 -7.05 2.75
C VAL A 87 -2.60 -5.73 3.42
N VAL A 88 -3.61 -4.96 3.78
CA VAL A 88 -3.47 -3.72 4.56
C VAL A 88 -4.16 -3.87 5.92
N GLY A 89 -3.37 -3.93 6.99
CA GLY A 89 -3.85 -4.17 8.36
C GLY A 89 -4.55 -2.98 8.99
N GLU A 90 -5.26 -3.25 10.09
CA GLU A 90 -6.18 -2.33 10.79
C GLU A 90 -5.61 -0.95 11.12
N THR A 91 -4.40 -0.89 11.66
CA THR A 91 -3.78 0.35 12.12
C THR A 91 -2.76 0.92 11.11
N ALA A 92 -2.79 0.44 9.86
CA ALA A 92 -1.95 0.98 8.81
C ALA A 92 -2.35 2.42 8.46
N GLU A 93 -1.35 3.25 8.20
CA GLU A 93 -1.54 4.62 7.74
C GLU A 93 -0.77 4.79 6.43
N ILE A 94 -1.44 5.29 5.41
CA ILE A 94 -0.89 5.43 4.05
C ILE A 94 -1.10 6.86 3.61
N GLY A 95 -0.02 7.55 3.26
CA GLY A 95 -0.03 8.91 2.76
C GLY A 95 -0.66 9.05 1.36
N ARG A 96 -0.43 10.18 0.74
CA ARG A 96 -0.92 10.46 -0.61
C ARG A 96 -0.04 9.81 -1.66
N ASP A 97 -0.65 9.45 -2.77
CA ASP A 97 0.05 9.03 -3.99
C ASP A 97 1.00 7.84 -3.81
N VAL A 98 0.67 6.95 -2.89
CA VAL A 98 1.41 5.71 -2.63
C VAL A 98 1.06 4.65 -3.67
N THR A 99 2.07 3.89 -4.12
CA THR A 99 1.89 2.73 -5.01
C THR A 99 2.33 1.46 -4.29
N LEU A 100 1.46 0.46 -4.27
CA LEU A 100 1.80 -0.91 -3.89
C LEU A 100 1.64 -1.81 -5.12
N TYR A 101 2.53 -2.78 -5.23
CA TYR A 101 2.33 -3.88 -6.18
C TYR A 101 1.59 -5.04 -5.52
N HIS A 102 1.31 -6.09 -6.29
CA HIS A 102 0.65 -7.29 -5.78
C HIS A 102 1.45 -7.97 -4.64
N ASP A 103 0.77 -8.75 -3.81
CA ASP A 103 1.34 -9.58 -2.73
C ASP A 103 2.11 -8.77 -1.67
N VAL A 104 1.83 -7.47 -1.54
CA VAL A 104 2.41 -6.62 -0.50
C VAL A 104 1.64 -6.76 0.79
N THR A 105 2.34 -6.97 1.91
CA THR A 105 1.74 -7.02 3.24
C THR A 105 2.17 -5.81 4.09
N LEU A 106 1.19 -5.05 4.57
CA LEU A 106 1.36 -4.08 5.66
C LEU A 106 0.84 -4.72 6.96
N GLY A 107 1.69 -5.48 7.63
CA GLY A 107 1.33 -6.39 8.72
C GLY A 107 1.88 -6.00 10.09
N GLY A 108 1.42 -6.71 11.12
CA GLY A 108 2.00 -6.68 12.46
C GLY A 108 3.13 -7.71 12.61
N VAL A 109 4.00 -7.54 13.62
CA VAL A 109 5.06 -8.50 13.97
C VAL A 109 4.77 -9.28 15.24
N MET A 110 3.85 -8.80 16.08
CA MET A 110 3.57 -9.44 17.35
C MET A 110 2.74 -10.71 17.14
N PRO A 111 3.09 -11.82 17.82
CA PRO A 111 2.27 -13.03 17.79
C PRO A 111 0.88 -12.75 18.36
N ALA A 112 -0.10 -13.59 18.03
CA ALA A 112 -1.50 -13.46 18.49
C ALA A 112 -1.69 -13.82 19.97
N VAL A 113 -0.65 -13.71 20.78
CA VAL A 113 -0.67 -13.89 22.23
C VAL A 113 -1.04 -12.56 22.88
N ASP A 114 -1.88 -12.56 23.92
CA ASP A 114 -2.37 -11.36 24.60
C ASP A 114 -3.06 -10.37 23.64
N SER A 115 -3.93 -10.84 22.76
CA SER A 115 -4.61 -10.03 21.74
C SER A 115 -5.33 -8.81 22.31
N ASP A 116 -5.84 -8.90 23.54
CA ASP A 116 -6.54 -7.81 24.23
C ASP A 116 -5.63 -6.59 24.45
N LYS A 117 -4.37 -6.82 24.81
CA LYS A 117 -3.37 -5.74 24.99
C LYS A 117 -2.97 -5.07 23.66
N GLN A 118 -3.23 -5.75 22.54
CA GLN A 118 -2.87 -5.27 21.20
C GLN A 118 -3.99 -4.52 20.50
N ARG A 119 -5.23 -4.56 21.02
CA ARG A 119 -6.43 -4.02 20.32
C ARG A 119 -6.33 -2.52 20.05
N GLU A 120 -5.76 -1.76 20.95
CA GLU A 120 -5.63 -0.30 20.81
C GLU A 120 -4.23 0.16 20.40
N ALA A 121 -3.29 -0.78 20.25
CA ALA A 121 -1.91 -0.45 19.92
C ALA A 121 -1.72 -0.26 18.41
N LYS A 122 -0.86 0.70 18.03
CA LYS A 122 -0.34 0.79 16.67
C LYS A 122 0.48 -0.48 16.36
N ARG A 123 0.05 -1.29 15.39
CA ARG A 123 0.65 -2.60 15.06
C ARG A 123 1.14 -2.69 13.63
N HIS A 124 0.63 -1.84 12.76
CA HIS A 124 0.87 -1.86 11.32
C HIS A 124 1.65 -0.62 10.89
N PRO A 125 2.36 -0.68 9.76
CA PRO A 125 3.25 0.39 9.32
C PRO A 125 2.54 1.67 8.93
N THR A 126 3.33 2.75 8.92
CA THR A 126 2.98 4.03 8.31
C THR A 126 3.80 4.22 7.05
N LEU A 127 3.14 4.49 5.92
CA LEU A 127 3.78 4.87 4.66
C LEU A 127 3.58 6.36 4.42
N GLY A 128 4.66 7.09 4.23
CA GLY A 128 4.63 8.51 3.85
C GLY A 128 4.15 8.72 2.42
N ASP A 129 4.04 9.98 2.02
CA ASP A 129 3.61 10.35 0.67
C ASP A 129 4.60 9.83 -0.40
N TYR A 130 4.08 9.43 -1.55
CA TYR A 130 4.84 9.00 -2.74
C TYR A 130 5.74 7.77 -2.51
N VAL A 131 5.47 6.97 -1.49
CA VAL A 131 6.15 5.69 -1.26
C VAL A 131 5.78 4.71 -2.36
N ILE A 132 6.76 3.93 -2.82
CA ILE A 132 6.55 2.82 -3.76
C ILE A 132 7.04 1.53 -3.11
N VAL A 133 6.18 0.51 -3.13
CA VAL A 133 6.46 -0.81 -2.55
C VAL A 133 6.36 -1.87 -3.63
N GLY A 134 7.48 -2.52 -3.93
CA GLY A 134 7.58 -3.59 -4.93
C GLY A 134 6.83 -4.86 -4.54
N ALA A 135 6.52 -5.68 -5.54
CA ALA A 135 5.73 -6.89 -5.41
C ALA A 135 6.29 -7.85 -4.34
N GLY A 136 5.41 -8.49 -3.58
CA GLY A 136 5.78 -9.48 -2.56
C GLY A 136 6.46 -8.93 -1.31
N ALA A 137 6.64 -7.60 -1.20
CA ALA A 137 7.33 -7.02 -0.05
C ALA A 137 6.48 -7.09 1.22
N GLN A 138 7.14 -7.41 2.34
CA GLN A 138 6.54 -7.53 3.66
C GLN A 138 7.02 -6.35 4.53
N ILE A 139 6.13 -5.43 4.90
CA ILE A 139 6.44 -4.32 5.80
C ILE A 139 5.75 -4.60 7.12
N LEU A 140 6.52 -4.86 8.17
CA LEU A 140 6.02 -5.47 9.38
C LEU A 140 6.31 -4.63 10.62
N GLY A 141 5.27 -4.43 11.42
CA GLY A 141 5.33 -3.69 12.68
C GLY A 141 4.97 -2.22 12.57
N PRO A 142 4.97 -1.48 13.68
CA PRO A 142 4.61 -0.07 13.74
C PRO A 142 5.75 0.85 13.28
N ILE A 143 6.37 0.49 12.15
CA ILE A 143 7.48 1.21 11.55
C ILE A 143 7.00 2.27 10.56
N THR A 144 7.88 3.22 10.23
CA THR A 144 7.60 4.26 9.25
C THR A 144 8.49 4.14 8.02
N VAL A 145 7.86 4.04 6.86
CA VAL A 145 8.52 4.22 5.56
C VAL A 145 8.28 5.67 5.14
N HIS A 146 9.33 6.50 5.22
CA HIS A 146 9.17 7.94 5.02
C HIS A 146 8.94 8.31 3.56
N ARG A 147 8.57 9.59 3.35
CA ARG A 147 8.19 10.16 2.05
C ARG A 147 9.19 9.81 0.93
N CYS A 148 8.67 9.51 -0.26
CA CYS A 148 9.45 9.16 -1.46
C CYS A 148 10.36 7.93 -1.31
N ALA A 149 10.31 7.20 -0.19
CA ALA A 149 11.11 5.98 -0.03
C ALA A 149 10.60 4.85 -0.93
N ARG A 150 11.48 3.90 -1.21
CA ARG A 150 11.22 2.75 -2.08
C ARG A 150 11.57 1.46 -1.39
N VAL A 151 10.71 0.48 -1.52
CA VAL A 151 10.93 -0.88 -1.03
C VAL A 151 10.98 -1.80 -2.24
N GLY A 152 12.10 -2.50 -2.42
CA GLY A 152 12.26 -3.46 -3.50
C GLY A 152 11.36 -4.68 -3.33
N GLY A 153 11.07 -5.36 -4.43
CA GLY A 153 10.25 -6.57 -4.43
C GLY A 153 10.80 -7.67 -3.51
N ASN A 154 9.91 -8.45 -2.91
CA ASN A 154 10.22 -9.54 -1.97
C ASN A 154 11.09 -9.14 -0.76
N SER A 155 11.12 -7.85 -0.41
CA SER A 155 11.89 -7.38 0.74
C SER A 155 11.11 -7.52 2.04
N VAL A 156 11.80 -7.81 3.15
CA VAL A 156 11.21 -7.86 4.49
C VAL A 156 11.72 -6.68 5.31
N VAL A 157 10.85 -5.68 5.52
CA VAL A 157 11.15 -4.42 6.21
C VAL A 157 10.59 -4.46 7.62
N THR A 158 11.48 -4.36 8.62
CA THR A 158 11.14 -4.38 10.05
C THR A 158 11.71 -3.20 10.82
N LYS A 159 12.26 -2.21 10.10
CA LYS A 159 12.82 -0.98 10.67
C LYS A 159 12.41 0.22 9.82
N ASP A 160 12.44 1.40 10.40
CA ASP A 160 12.14 2.63 9.69
C ASP A 160 13.02 2.80 8.45
N VAL A 161 12.41 3.31 7.37
CA VAL A 161 13.07 3.61 6.11
C VAL A 161 13.14 5.12 5.95
N PRO A 162 14.33 5.71 5.84
CA PRO A 162 14.50 7.16 5.68
C PRO A 162 13.85 7.70 4.42
N GLU A 163 13.58 9.02 4.40
CA GLU A 163 13.04 9.73 3.24
C GLU A 163 13.92 9.52 2.00
N ALA A 164 13.28 9.26 0.87
CA ALA A 164 13.90 9.03 -0.43
C ALA A 164 14.96 7.88 -0.46
N ALA A 165 15.00 7.04 0.58
CA ALA A 165 15.87 5.88 0.61
C ALA A 165 15.25 4.71 -0.16
N THR A 166 16.12 3.85 -0.72
CA THR A 166 15.73 2.55 -1.29
C THR A 166 16.24 1.45 -0.38
N VAL A 167 15.35 0.49 -0.04
CA VAL A 167 15.70 -0.68 0.76
C VAL A 167 15.34 -1.95 0.02
N VAL A 168 16.20 -2.99 0.13
CA VAL A 168 16.03 -4.28 -0.55
C VAL A 168 16.49 -5.43 0.32
N GLY A 169 15.93 -6.62 0.08
CA GLY A 169 16.41 -7.88 0.64
C GLY A 169 15.70 -8.34 1.92
N VAL A 170 16.17 -9.46 2.47
CA VAL A 170 15.61 -10.14 3.67
C VAL A 170 16.75 -10.44 4.67
N PRO A 171 16.81 -9.72 5.81
CA PRO A 171 16.08 -8.49 6.12
C PRO A 171 16.51 -7.32 5.22
N ALA A 172 15.59 -6.38 4.99
CA ALA A 172 15.85 -5.25 4.10
C ALA A 172 16.99 -4.36 4.61
N ARG A 173 17.84 -3.93 3.68
CA ARG A 173 18.96 -3.02 3.93
C ARG A 173 18.88 -1.85 2.95
N GLN A 174 19.30 -0.69 3.42
CA GLN A 174 19.37 0.49 2.58
C GLN A 174 20.49 0.31 1.53
N MET A 175 20.13 0.57 0.27
CA MET A 175 21.12 0.63 -0.80
C MET A 175 21.99 1.86 -0.63
N SER A 176 23.31 1.71 -0.81
CA SER A 176 24.21 2.87 -0.90
C SER A 176 23.88 3.64 -2.17
N LYS A 177 23.81 4.99 -2.06
CA LYS A 177 23.71 5.84 -3.26
C LYS A 177 25.04 5.74 -4.04
N THR A 178 25.10 4.86 -5.02
CA THR A 178 26.15 4.94 -6.03
C THR A 178 25.86 6.20 -6.84
N LYS A 179 26.78 7.18 -6.82
CA LYS A 179 26.68 8.42 -7.60
C LYS A 179 26.84 8.09 -9.09
N THR A 180 25.78 7.66 -9.75
CA THR A 180 25.75 7.56 -11.20
C THR A 180 24.74 8.56 -11.76
N LYS A 181 25.06 9.14 -12.92
CA LYS A 181 24.20 10.13 -13.63
C LYS A 181 22.80 9.59 -13.98
N ALA A 182 22.52 8.30 -13.75
CA ALA A 182 21.23 7.64 -13.94
C ALA A 182 20.23 7.85 -12.80
N ASP A 183 20.60 8.55 -11.72
CA ASP A 183 19.74 8.76 -10.53
C ASP A 183 18.54 9.69 -10.76
N ALA A 184 18.38 10.23 -11.98
CA ALA A 184 17.26 11.12 -12.30
C ALA A 184 16.01 10.37 -12.80
N ASP A 185 16.14 9.12 -13.26
CA ASP A 185 14.98 8.36 -13.74
C ASP A 185 14.46 7.43 -12.65
N MET A 186 13.56 7.99 -11.87
CA MET A 186 12.98 7.37 -10.67
C MET A 186 12.08 6.16 -10.96
N SER A 187 11.80 5.84 -12.21
CA SER A 187 10.91 4.74 -12.59
C SER A 187 11.56 3.35 -12.49
N PHE A 188 12.86 3.26 -12.64
CA PHE A 188 13.60 2.00 -12.75
C PHE A 188 13.82 1.25 -11.42
N MET A 189 13.59 1.88 -10.27
CA MET A 189 14.00 1.31 -8.97
C MET A 189 12.89 0.57 -8.19
N ALA A 190 11.71 0.39 -8.76
CA ALA A 190 10.62 -0.32 -8.05
C ALA A 190 10.96 -1.78 -7.70
N TYR A 191 11.88 -2.39 -8.41
CA TYR A 191 12.24 -3.81 -8.23
C TYR A 191 13.65 -4.06 -7.72
N GLY A 192 14.44 -3.03 -7.41
CA GLY A 192 15.83 -3.19 -6.94
C GLY A 192 16.78 -3.77 -7.98
N VAL A 193 16.42 -3.75 -9.25
CA VAL A 193 17.27 -4.26 -10.35
C VAL A 193 18.20 -3.15 -10.80
N GLN A 194 19.52 -3.35 -10.62
CA GLN A 194 20.52 -2.54 -11.30
C GLN A 194 20.62 -3.01 -12.74
N SER A 195 20.49 -2.09 -13.70
CA SER A 195 20.91 -2.37 -15.09
C SER A 195 22.43 -2.57 -15.08
N GLY A 196 22.88 -3.81 -15.34
CA GLY A 196 24.27 -4.16 -15.57
C GLY A 196 24.81 -3.51 -16.86
#